data_439511a7fa7293d52b1b9892646b7ea5
#
_entry.id   439511a7fa7293d52b1b9892646b7ea5
#
_cell.length_a   1.000
_cell.length_b   1.000
_cell.length_c   1.000
_cell.angle_alpha   90.00
_cell.angle_beta   90.00
_cell.angle_gamma   90.00
#
_symmetry.space_group_name_H-M   'P 1'
#
loop_
_entity.id
_entity.type
_entity.pdbx_description
1 polymer ?
#
loop_
_entity_poly.entity_id
_entity_poly.type
_entity_poly.pdbx_seq_one_letter_code
_entity_poly.pdbx_strand_id
1 'polypeptide(L)'
;PKYNKYIAPERYQEIAKSLGVNLGKTPEEGVENLAKAVEDYRDNKLGMNKSFKECGVDEDYYWSIIDQIGMRAYEDQCAPANPRIPQIEDMKDIAIAAYYGVSQAEGHKLRIERQGEAATEEASERA
;
A
#
# COMPACT_ATOMS: atom_id res chain seq x y z
N PRO A 1 1.18 4.07 7.83
CA PRO A 1 0.28 5.04 8.48
C PRO A 1 -1.02 5.27 7.71
N LYS A 2 -0.97 5.49 6.39
CA LYS A 2 -2.15 5.82 5.56
C LYS A 2 -3.29 4.80 5.67
N TYR A 3 -3.00 3.51 5.69
CA TYR A 3 -4.00 2.44 5.85
C TYR A 3 -4.77 2.54 7.18
N ASN A 4 -4.09 2.90 8.26
CA ASN A 4 -4.65 2.97 9.61
C ASN A 4 -5.20 4.37 9.98
N LYS A 5 -5.16 5.33 9.08
CA LYS A 5 -5.41 6.75 9.33
C LYS A 5 -6.69 7.04 10.12
N TYR A 6 -7.77 6.35 9.80
CA TYR A 6 -9.07 6.59 10.43
C TYR A 6 -9.35 5.72 11.66
N ILE A 7 -8.50 4.75 11.96
CA ILE A 7 -8.70 3.82 13.09
C ILE A 7 -7.85 4.22 14.30
N ALA A 8 -6.63 4.70 14.08
CA ALA A 8 -5.71 5.04 15.17
C ALA A 8 -4.93 6.33 14.85
N PRO A 9 -5.59 7.45 14.48
CA PRO A 9 -4.89 8.66 14.07
C PRO A 9 -4.06 9.29 15.19
N GLU A 10 -4.52 9.20 16.45
CA GLU A 10 -3.85 9.80 17.60
C GLU A 10 -2.47 9.18 17.85
N ARG A 11 -2.33 7.87 17.67
CA ARG A 11 -1.03 7.18 17.84
C ARG A 11 0.00 7.68 16.83
N TYR A 12 -0.42 7.86 15.60
CA TYR A 12 0.45 8.42 14.55
C TYR A 12 0.74 9.91 14.78
N GLN A 13 -0.21 10.66 15.35
CA GLN A 13 0.00 12.05 15.73
C GLN A 13 1.04 12.19 16.84
N GLU A 14 1.06 11.30 17.83
CA GLU A 14 2.11 11.25 18.86
C GLU A 14 3.49 11.02 18.24
N ILE A 15 3.59 10.11 17.27
CA ILE A 15 4.83 9.85 16.53
C ILE A 15 5.25 11.10 15.74
N ALA A 16 4.31 11.72 15.01
CA ALA A 16 4.57 12.94 14.25
C ALA A 16 5.10 14.07 15.15
N LYS A 17 4.49 14.25 16.32
CA LYS A 17 4.92 15.22 17.33
C LYS A 17 6.35 14.94 17.79
N SER A 18 6.68 13.69 18.10
CA SER A 18 8.01 13.29 18.56
C SER A 18 9.10 13.53 17.51
N LEU A 19 8.73 13.46 16.23
CA LEU A 19 9.63 13.72 15.10
C LEU A 19 9.64 15.19 14.64
N GLY A 20 8.91 16.08 15.32
CA GLY A 20 8.80 17.49 14.95
C GLY A 20 8.04 17.73 13.64
N VAL A 21 7.21 16.78 13.22
CA VAL A 21 6.37 16.90 12.02
C VAL A 21 5.14 17.74 12.34
N ASN A 22 4.70 18.59 11.41
CA ASN A 22 3.50 19.39 11.55
C ASN A 22 2.27 18.50 11.76
N LEU A 23 1.54 18.73 12.85
CA LEU A 23 0.37 17.93 13.23
C LEU A 23 -0.88 18.25 12.40
N GLY A 24 -0.88 19.35 11.63
CA GLY A 24 -2.07 19.80 10.92
C GLY A 24 -3.16 20.31 11.86
N LYS A 25 -4.39 20.40 11.35
CA LYS A 25 -5.58 20.86 12.08
C LYS A 25 -6.42 19.71 12.62
N THR A 26 -6.27 18.51 12.06
CA THR A 26 -6.99 17.30 12.47
C THR A 26 -6.00 16.14 12.70
N PRO A 27 -6.38 15.12 13.48
CA PRO A 27 -5.54 13.93 13.66
C PRO A 27 -5.15 13.27 12.34
N GLU A 28 -6.06 13.21 11.38
CA GLU A 28 -5.85 12.61 10.07
C GLU A 28 -4.84 13.40 9.23
N GLU A 29 -4.86 14.74 9.31
CA GLU A 29 -3.84 15.59 8.67
C GLU A 29 -2.45 15.32 9.26
N GLY A 30 -2.36 15.09 10.57
CA GLY A 30 -1.12 14.70 11.23
C GLY A 30 -0.56 13.37 10.69
N VAL A 31 -1.43 12.40 10.44
CA VAL A 31 -1.04 11.10 9.81
C VAL A 31 -0.53 11.32 8.38
N GLU A 32 -1.22 12.14 7.59
CA GLU A 32 -0.79 12.45 6.22
C GLU A 32 0.57 13.18 6.20
N ASN A 33 0.76 14.14 7.09
CA ASN A 33 2.02 14.87 7.20
C ASN A 33 3.16 13.95 7.65
N LEU A 34 2.90 13.02 8.57
CA LEU A 34 3.87 11.99 8.95
C LEU A 34 4.24 11.10 7.76
N ALA A 35 3.24 10.63 7.00
CA ALA A 35 3.49 9.82 5.82
C ALA A 35 4.34 10.56 4.79
N LYS A 36 4.02 11.82 4.51
CA LYS A 36 4.82 12.68 3.61
C LYS A 36 6.25 12.88 4.11
N ALA A 37 6.45 13.09 5.42
CA ALA A 37 7.77 13.24 5.99
C ALA A 37 8.63 11.96 5.82
N VAL A 38 8.02 10.78 5.97
CA VAL A 38 8.70 9.49 5.73
C VAL A 38 9.03 9.33 4.24
N GLU A 39 8.09 9.66 3.35
CA GLU A 39 8.31 9.63 1.90
C GLU A 39 9.44 10.58 1.48
N ASP A 40 9.44 11.83 1.98
CA ASP A 40 10.49 12.79 1.71
C ASP A 40 11.87 12.32 2.21
N TYR A 41 11.91 11.75 3.40
CA TYR A 41 13.15 11.19 3.95
C TYR A 41 13.69 10.05 3.08
N ARG A 42 12.82 9.13 2.65
CA ARG A 42 13.17 8.03 1.74
C ARG A 42 13.70 8.58 0.41
N ASP A 43 12.95 9.49 -0.21
CA ASP A 43 13.18 9.92 -1.59
C ASP A 43 14.36 10.92 -1.68
N ASN A 44 14.42 11.89 -0.78
CA ASN A 44 15.35 13.02 -0.87
C ASN A 44 16.56 12.92 0.05
N LYS A 45 16.45 12.20 1.18
CA LYS A 45 17.57 12.02 2.11
C LYS A 45 18.34 10.72 1.87
N LEU A 46 17.59 9.62 1.66
CA LEU A 46 18.19 8.31 1.44
C LEU A 46 18.38 7.99 -0.05
N GLY A 47 17.69 8.68 -0.95
CA GLY A 47 17.77 8.43 -2.39
C GLY A 47 17.31 7.02 -2.78
N MET A 48 16.35 6.46 -2.05
CA MET A 48 15.83 5.12 -2.32
C MET A 48 14.81 5.16 -3.46
N ASN A 49 14.73 4.06 -4.23
CA ASN A 49 13.69 3.89 -5.23
C ASN A 49 12.31 3.91 -4.56
N LYS A 50 11.34 4.54 -5.23
CA LYS A 50 9.98 4.75 -4.69
C LYS A 50 9.09 3.52 -4.81
N SER A 51 9.44 2.59 -5.71
CA SER A 51 8.61 1.46 -6.08
C SER A 51 9.45 0.25 -6.48
N PHE A 52 8.84 -0.94 -6.47
CA PHE A 52 9.48 -2.14 -6.99
C PHE A 52 9.71 -2.07 -8.51
N LYS A 53 8.86 -1.35 -9.23
CA LYS A 53 9.03 -1.08 -10.66
C LYS A 53 10.33 -0.32 -10.92
N GLU A 54 10.62 0.74 -10.14
CA GLU A 54 11.88 1.48 -10.23
C GLU A 54 13.10 0.63 -9.84
N CYS A 55 12.91 -0.39 -9.00
CA CYS A 55 13.95 -1.37 -8.67
C CYS A 55 14.19 -2.39 -9.80
N GLY A 56 13.44 -2.34 -10.89
CA GLY A 56 13.60 -3.24 -12.04
C GLY A 56 12.92 -4.61 -11.86
N VAL A 57 11.98 -4.74 -10.94
CA VAL A 57 11.17 -5.96 -10.80
C VAL A 57 10.24 -6.06 -11.99
N ASP A 58 10.27 -7.21 -12.68
CA ASP A 58 9.43 -7.48 -13.85
C ASP A 58 7.93 -7.44 -13.49
N GLU A 59 7.13 -6.79 -14.34
CA GLU A 59 5.72 -6.53 -14.07
C GLU A 59 4.87 -7.80 -14.12
N ASP A 60 5.07 -8.63 -15.14
CA ASP A 60 4.29 -9.86 -15.31
C ASP A 60 4.63 -10.87 -14.22
N TYR A 61 5.90 -10.98 -13.87
CA TYR A 61 6.32 -11.80 -12.73
C TYR A 61 5.66 -11.31 -11.43
N TYR A 62 5.67 -10.01 -11.16
CA TYR A 62 5.07 -9.46 -9.93
C TYR A 62 3.56 -9.76 -9.86
N TRP A 63 2.85 -9.57 -10.95
CA TRP A 63 1.43 -9.90 -11.04
C TRP A 63 1.16 -11.40 -10.87
N SER A 64 2.02 -12.26 -11.39
CA SER A 64 1.87 -13.72 -11.25
C SER A 64 1.94 -14.22 -9.80
N ILE A 65 2.59 -13.45 -8.92
CA ILE A 65 2.76 -13.81 -7.49
C ILE A 65 1.92 -12.97 -6.53
N ILE A 66 1.07 -12.06 -7.03
CA ILE A 66 0.34 -11.12 -6.17
C ILE A 66 -0.61 -11.82 -5.19
N ASP A 67 -1.25 -12.90 -5.61
CA ASP A 67 -2.12 -13.70 -4.75
C ASP A 67 -1.32 -14.36 -3.63
N GLN A 68 -0.14 -14.85 -3.92
CA GLN A 68 0.75 -15.44 -2.92
C GLN A 68 1.27 -14.39 -1.94
N ILE A 69 1.61 -13.18 -2.42
CA ILE A 69 2.01 -12.06 -1.56
C ILE A 69 0.86 -11.71 -0.61
N GLY A 70 -0.35 -11.54 -1.13
CA GLY A 70 -1.53 -11.19 -0.33
C GLY A 70 -1.82 -12.23 0.75
N MET A 71 -1.79 -13.52 0.38
CA MET A 71 -2.03 -14.62 1.31
C MET A 71 -0.97 -14.69 2.41
N ARG A 72 0.31 -14.65 2.04
CA ARG A 72 1.42 -14.69 3.02
C ARG A 72 1.41 -13.49 3.97
N ALA A 73 1.07 -12.31 3.47
CA ALA A 73 0.93 -11.11 4.30
C ALA A 73 -0.25 -11.23 5.27
N TYR A 74 -1.36 -11.84 4.85
CA TYR A 74 -2.52 -12.10 5.69
C TYR A 74 -2.24 -13.14 6.78
N GLU A 75 -1.51 -14.20 6.45
CA GLU A 75 -1.14 -15.28 7.38
C GLU A 75 0.00 -14.90 8.34
N ASP A 76 0.64 -13.74 8.13
CA ASP A 76 1.70 -13.28 9.02
C ASP A 76 1.16 -13.05 10.44
N GLN A 77 1.89 -13.56 11.43
CA GLN A 77 1.52 -13.49 12.85
C GLN A 77 1.34 -12.05 13.36
N CYS A 78 1.91 -11.06 12.68
CA CYS A 78 1.79 -9.64 13.04
C CYS A 78 0.53 -8.99 12.46
N ALA A 79 -0.11 -9.58 11.46
CA ALA A 79 -1.28 -9.01 10.81
C ALA A 79 -2.45 -8.74 11.79
N PRO A 80 -2.80 -9.64 12.73
CA PRO A 80 -3.85 -9.40 13.72
C PRO A 80 -3.55 -8.26 14.71
N ALA A 81 -2.28 -7.89 14.87
CA ALA A 81 -1.87 -6.80 15.77
C ALA A 81 -2.05 -5.41 15.15
N ASN A 82 -2.36 -5.33 13.84
CA ASN A 82 -2.59 -4.05 13.18
C ASN A 82 -3.93 -3.43 13.66
N PRO A 83 -3.99 -2.12 13.96
CA PRO A 83 -5.21 -1.45 14.44
C PRO A 83 -6.42 -1.62 13.51
N ARG A 84 -6.19 -1.63 12.19
CA ARG A 84 -7.18 -1.99 11.18
C ARG A 84 -6.85 -3.37 10.63
N ILE A 85 -7.67 -4.36 10.96
CA ILE A 85 -7.47 -5.74 10.49
C ILE A 85 -7.60 -5.77 8.96
N PRO A 86 -6.52 -6.08 8.22
CA PRO A 86 -6.58 -6.12 6.76
C PRO A 86 -7.22 -7.42 6.27
N GLN A 87 -7.91 -7.34 5.15
CA GLN A 87 -8.34 -8.50 4.39
C GLN A 87 -7.27 -8.89 3.38
N ILE A 88 -7.37 -10.07 2.78
CA ILE A 88 -6.41 -10.54 1.76
C ILE A 88 -6.34 -9.55 0.58
N GLU A 89 -7.50 -9.04 0.15
CA GLU A 89 -7.62 -8.05 -0.92
C GLU A 89 -6.94 -6.73 -0.57
N ASP A 90 -7.05 -6.26 0.68
CA ASP A 90 -6.32 -5.08 1.14
C ASP A 90 -4.80 -5.27 1.02
N MET A 91 -4.30 -6.48 1.37
CA MET A 91 -2.89 -6.81 1.26
C MET A 91 -2.42 -6.82 -0.20
N LYS A 92 -3.23 -7.37 -1.11
CA LYS A 92 -2.95 -7.32 -2.55
C LYS A 92 -2.93 -5.88 -3.07
N ASP A 93 -3.93 -5.07 -2.71
CA ASP A 93 -4.02 -3.67 -3.13
C ASP A 93 -2.80 -2.85 -2.66
N ILE A 94 -2.36 -3.07 -1.41
CA ILE A 94 -1.15 -2.44 -0.86
C ILE A 94 0.11 -2.92 -1.61
N ALA A 95 0.22 -4.19 -1.92
CA ALA A 95 1.36 -4.74 -2.66
C ALA A 95 1.42 -4.18 -4.09
N ILE A 96 0.29 -4.11 -4.80
CA ILE A 96 0.19 -3.49 -6.14
C ILE A 96 0.55 -2.00 -6.05
N ALA A 97 0.03 -1.28 -5.07
CA ALA A 97 0.38 0.11 -4.83
C ALA A 97 1.89 0.31 -4.61
N ALA A 98 2.54 -0.58 -3.87
CA ALA A 98 3.98 -0.56 -3.65
C ALA A 98 4.78 -0.86 -4.93
N TYR A 99 4.25 -1.70 -5.81
CA TYR A 99 4.89 -1.97 -7.11
C TYR A 99 4.97 -0.73 -7.99
N TYR A 100 3.86 0.00 -8.11
CA TYR A 100 3.79 1.20 -8.96
C TYR A 100 4.17 2.51 -8.25
N GLY A 101 4.33 2.50 -6.92
CA GLY A 101 4.58 3.72 -6.15
C GLY A 101 3.35 4.64 -6.04
N VAL A 102 2.15 4.07 -6.01
CA VAL A 102 0.86 4.78 -5.99
C VAL A 102 0.11 4.58 -4.67
N SER A 103 -1.09 5.14 -4.55
CA SER A 103 -1.95 4.94 -3.38
C SER A 103 -2.61 3.56 -3.37
N GLN A 104 -3.05 3.08 -2.19
CA GLN A 104 -3.82 1.83 -2.09
C GLN A 104 -5.10 1.87 -2.94
N ALA A 105 -5.79 3.01 -3.00
CA ALA A 105 -6.99 3.15 -3.82
C ALA A 105 -6.70 2.97 -5.32
N GLU A 106 -5.56 3.44 -5.78
CA GLU A 106 -5.06 3.23 -7.14
C GLU A 106 -4.69 1.76 -7.36
N GLY A 107 -3.99 1.13 -6.40
CA GLY A 107 -3.68 -0.30 -6.43
C GLY A 107 -4.93 -1.17 -6.52
N HIS A 108 -5.99 -0.80 -5.79
CA HIS A 108 -7.30 -1.44 -5.90
C HIS A 108 -7.88 -1.36 -7.32
N LYS A 109 -7.88 -0.19 -7.94
CA LYS A 109 -8.37 -0.01 -9.31
C LYS A 109 -7.61 -0.89 -10.30
N LEU A 110 -6.29 -0.87 -10.25
CA LEU A 110 -5.43 -1.67 -11.12
C LEU A 110 -5.71 -3.17 -10.96
N ARG A 111 -5.96 -3.65 -9.72
CA ARG A 111 -6.33 -5.04 -9.48
C ARG A 111 -7.65 -5.41 -10.15
N ILE A 112 -8.68 -4.58 -9.99
CA ILE A 112 -10.01 -4.84 -10.57
C ILE A 112 -9.96 -4.81 -12.10
N GLU A 113 -9.26 -3.85 -12.68
CA GLU A 113 -9.08 -3.74 -14.14
C GLU A 113 -8.42 -5.00 -14.71
N ARG A 114 -7.29 -5.46 -14.13
CA ARG A 114 -6.61 -6.66 -14.61
C ARG A 114 -7.42 -7.93 -14.43
N GLN A 115 -8.21 -8.06 -13.36
CA GLN A 115 -9.14 -9.18 -13.17
C GLN A 115 -10.26 -9.18 -14.22
N GLY A 116 -10.78 -8.00 -14.58
CA GLY A 116 -11.78 -7.85 -15.63
C GLY A 116 -11.25 -8.23 -17.02
N GLU A 117 -10.02 -7.86 -17.34
CA GLU A 117 -9.35 -8.23 -18.59
C GLU A 117 -9.15 -9.75 -18.69
N ALA A 118 -8.63 -10.39 -17.65
CA ALA A 118 -8.43 -11.83 -17.61
C ALA A 118 -9.74 -12.61 -17.78
N ALA A 119 -10.82 -12.18 -17.13
CA ALA A 119 -12.13 -12.79 -17.28
C ALA A 119 -12.70 -12.67 -18.72
N THR A 120 -12.38 -11.57 -19.40
CA THR A 120 -12.82 -11.33 -20.78
C THR A 120 -12.03 -12.20 -21.75
N GLU A 121 -10.73 -12.37 -21.56
CA GLU A 121 -9.88 -13.25 -22.36
C GLU A 121 -10.32 -14.72 -22.25
N GLU A 122 -10.53 -15.22 -21.01
CA GLU A 122 -11.03 -16.59 -20.79
C GLU A 122 -12.43 -16.83 -21.43
N ALA A 123 -13.29 -15.84 -21.42
CA ALA A 123 -14.62 -15.95 -22.03
C ALA A 123 -14.50 -16.01 -23.57
N SER A 124 -13.56 -15.29 -24.17
CA SER A 124 -13.29 -15.27 -25.61
C SER A 124 -12.67 -16.58 -26.11
N GLU A 125 -11.79 -17.21 -25.31
CA GLU A 125 -11.16 -18.49 -25.67
C GLU A 125 -12.14 -19.68 -25.58
N ARG A 126 -13.22 -19.57 -24.80
CA ARG A 126 -14.27 -20.60 -24.66
C ARG A 126 -15.39 -20.49 -25.69
N ALA A 127 -15.44 -19.38 -26.43
CA ALA A 127 -16.46 -19.13 -27.44
C ALA A 127 -16.03 -19.62 -28.82
#